data_c552af26e082c0c13332d43d3ba8c943
#
_entry.id   c552af26e082c0c13332d43d3ba8c943
#
_cell.length_a   1.000
_cell.length_b   1.000
_cell.length_c   1.000
_cell.angle_alpha   90.00
_cell.angle_beta   90.00
_cell.angle_gamma   90.00
#
_symmetry.space_group_name_H-M   'P 1'
#
loop_
_entity.id
_entity.type
_entity.pdbx_description
1 polymer ?
#
loop_
_entity_poly.entity_id
_entity_poly.type
_entity_poly.pdbx_seq_one_letter_code
_entity_poly.pdbx_strand_id
1 'polypeptide(L)'
;MTSVVSQEHFEHSKVVLTLTLDNSQPIELGAFVSAFTSLASDYRKGLENKGLDAEAKLYITEVRSGSIVADLMPVVATAFPVVAASVEQLGQAVDFVNTWADRLTKLKDGLVPEGLSKSELKTFTDAVQAVASDPNANQLLEAATFEDGKRQVKAAFKFTTSDARAIEKTIEGEFKRLEQQTEQVHERVLMYFTRSDIGNAPIEKRSGERAVINTISERDLPIMYASELAEEKIKHEIREPDENIYKKCFSVDVSVQFRGDKAIVYKVLSVHQVIDLPDE
;
A
#
# COMPACT_ATOMS: atom_id res chain seq x y z
N MET A 1 -4.77 12.16 -47.34
CA MET A 1 -3.33 12.51 -47.14
C MET A 1 -3.10 12.67 -45.67
N THR A 2 -2.83 11.56 -45.02
CA THR A 2 -2.64 11.50 -43.56
C THR A 2 -1.14 11.60 -43.31
N SER A 3 -0.76 12.55 -42.47
CA SER A 3 0.62 13.02 -42.29
C SER A 3 1.53 11.95 -41.72
N VAL A 4 2.51 11.54 -42.49
CA VAL A 4 3.65 10.66 -42.12
C VAL A 4 4.77 11.44 -41.38
N VAL A 5 4.46 12.64 -40.87
CA VAL A 5 5.49 13.56 -40.33
C VAL A 5 5.91 13.22 -38.86
N SER A 6 5.26 12.27 -38.21
CA SER A 6 5.45 12.08 -36.75
C SER A 6 6.51 11.06 -36.30
N GLN A 7 6.99 10.20 -37.16
CA GLN A 7 7.93 9.14 -36.76
C GLN A 7 9.42 9.49 -36.90
N GLU A 8 9.80 10.28 -37.89
CA GLU A 8 11.21 10.62 -38.12
C GLU A 8 11.79 11.64 -37.15
N HIS A 9 10.95 12.42 -36.41
CA HIS A 9 11.42 13.43 -35.45
C HIS A 9 11.80 12.87 -34.07
N PHE A 10 11.39 11.65 -33.77
CA PHE A 10 11.64 11.01 -32.45
C PHE A 10 12.95 10.22 -32.38
N GLU A 11 13.64 9.97 -33.46
CA GLU A 11 14.90 9.19 -33.46
C GLU A 11 16.06 9.84 -32.66
N HIS A 12 15.92 11.12 -32.27
CA HIS A 12 16.94 11.86 -31.50
C HIS A 12 16.40 12.45 -30.18
N SER A 13 15.17 12.14 -29.79
CA SER A 13 14.60 12.64 -28.54
C SER A 13 14.89 11.69 -27.37
N LYS A 14 15.31 12.24 -26.25
CA LYS A 14 15.57 11.52 -25.00
C LYS A 14 14.51 11.91 -23.99
N VAL A 15 13.82 10.93 -23.38
CA VAL A 15 12.93 11.17 -22.23
C VAL A 15 13.72 11.08 -20.94
N VAL A 16 13.56 12.05 -20.06
CA VAL A 16 14.25 12.16 -18.78
C VAL A 16 13.25 12.52 -17.69
N LEU A 17 13.33 11.81 -16.56
CA LEU A 17 12.78 12.25 -15.29
C LEU A 17 13.89 12.99 -14.54
N THR A 18 13.70 14.26 -14.24
CA THR A 18 14.67 15.03 -13.46
C THR A 18 14.17 15.19 -12.03
N LEU A 19 14.95 14.70 -11.07
CA LEU A 19 14.74 14.95 -9.65
C LEU A 19 15.72 16.03 -9.17
N THR A 20 15.18 17.12 -8.66
CA THR A 20 15.97 18.20 -8.04
C THR A 20 15.66 18.24 -6.56
N LEU A 21 16.70 18.13 -5.73
CA LEU A 21 16.66 18.37 -4.29
C LEU A 21 17.44 19.64 -4.00
N ASP A 22 16.74 20.67 -3.55
CA ASP A 22 17.32 21.96 -3.18
C ASP A 22 17.24 22.10 -1.65
N ASN A 23 18.38 21.84 -1.00
CA ASN A 23 18.49 21.76 0.45
C ASN A 23 19.34 22.90 0.99
N SER A 24 18.93 23.48 2.12
CA SER A 24 19.70 24.50 2.84
C SER A 24 20.73 23.92 3.80
N GLN A 25 20.61 22.64 4.13
CA GLN A 25 21.48 21.88 5.03
C GLN A 25 22.02 20.62 4.32
N PRO A 26 23.14 20.04 4.79
CA PRO A 26 23.59 18.74 4.31
C PRO A 26 22.49 17.68 4.47
N ILE A 27 22.28 16.89 3.43
CA ILE A 27 21.30 15.78 3.45
C ILE A 27 21.98 14.55 4.07
N GLU A 28 21.27 13.88 4.98
CA GLU A 28 21.69 12.58 5.49
C GLU A 28 21.65 11.54 4.34
N LEU A 29 22.69 10.72 4.23
CA LEU A 29 22.85 9.78 3.11
C LEU A 29 21.67 8.82 2.95
N GLY A 30 21.13 8.31 4.06
CA GLY A 30 19.98 7.42 4.05
C GLY A 30 18.73 8.09 3.48
N ALA A 31 18.47 9.34 3.89
CA ALA A 31 17.34 10.13 3.39
C ALA A 31 17.49 10.43 1.88
N PHE A 32 18.71 10.72 1.44
CA PHE A 32 19.02 10.91 0.02
C PHE A 32 18.76 9.63 -0.79
N VAL A 33 19.32 8.49 -0.36
CA VAL A 33 19.13 7.21 -1.05
C VAL A 33 17.67 6.81 -1.04
N SER A 34 16.95 7.02 0.08
CA SER A 34 15.54 6.72 0.21
C SER A 34 14.67 7.50 -0.77
N ALA A 35 14.95 8.78 -1.01
CA ALA A 35 14.20 9.58 -1.98
C ALA A 35 14.27 8.98 -3.40
N PHE A 36 15.44 8.52 -3.84
CA PHE A 36 15.61 7.90 -5.16
C PHE A 36 15.03 6.49 -5.25
N THR A 37 15.27 5.67 -4.24
CA THR A 37 14.77 4.28 -4.23
C THR A 37 13.25 4.22 -4.13
N SER A 38 12.64 5.16 -3.40
CA SER A 38 11.19 5.28 -3.30
C SER A 38 10.59 5.72 -4.62
N LEU A 39 11.17 6.71 -5.29
CA LEU A 39 10.75 7.16 -6.61
C LEU A 39 10.83 6.02 -7.63
N ALA A 40 11.94 5.27 -7.66
CA ALA A 40 12.11 4.13 -8.56
C ALA A 40 11.12 3.00 -8.28
N SER A 41 10.85 2.73 -7.00
CA SER A 41 9.87 1.72 -6.59
C SER A 41 8.44 2.09 -7.02
N ASP A 42 8.06 3.37 -6.84
CA ASP A 42 6.72 3.84 -7.20
C ASP A 42 6.54 3.92 -8.73
N TYR A 43 7.60 4.31 -9.46
CA TYR A 43 7.62 4.28 -10.93
C TYR A 43 7.36 2.86 -11.45
N ARG A 44 8.09 1.87 -10.96
CA ARG A 44 7.91 0.46 -11.34
C ARG A 44 6.49 -0.03 -11.05
N LYS A 45 5.98 0.20 -9.84
CA LYS A 45 4.61 -0.17 -9.48
C LYS A 45 3.55 0.49 -10.37
N GLY A 46 3.77 1.75 -10.74
CA GLY A 46 2.90 2.47 -11.66
C GLY A 46 2.81 1.80 -13.03
N LEU A 47 3.90 1.22 -13.53
CA LEU A 47 3.93 0.45 -14.78
C LEU A 47 3.30 -0.94 -14.62
N GLU A 48 3.61 -1.65 -13.54
CA GLU A 48 3.00 -2.95 -13.21
C GLU A 48 1.47 -2.87 -13.17
N ASN A 49 0.91 -1.83 -12.55
CA ASN A 49 -0.53 -1.60 -12.48
C ASN A 49 -1.18 -1.33 -13.85
N LYS A 50 -0.39 -0.92 -14.85
CA LYS A 50 -0.82 -0.75 -16.25
C LYS A 50 -0.61 -2.00 -17.11
N GLY A 51 -0.16 -3.11 -16.51
CA GLY A 51 0.16 -4.36 -17.22
C GLY A 51 1.45 -4.28 -18.05
N LEU A 52 2.31 -3.29 -17.75
CA LEU A 52 3.61 -3.12 -18.38
C LEU A 52 4.69 -3.84 -17.56
N ASP A 53 5.84 -4.10 -18.20
CA ASP A 53 6.88 -4.99 -17.70
C ASP A 53 7.41 -4.58 -16.31
N ALA A 54 7.46 -5.56 -15.39
CA ALA A 54 8.00 -5.43 -14.03
C ALA A 54 9.52 -5.17 -13.96
N GLU A 55 10.24 -5.25 -15.09
CA GLU A 55 11.68 -4.98 -15.16
C GLU A 55 12.03 -3.51 -15.47
N ALA A 56 11.07 -2.60 -15.43
CA ALA A 56 11.35 -1.18 -15.60
C ALA A 56 12.29 -0.64 -14.51
N LYS A 57 13.36 0.02 -14.94
CA LYS A 57 14.40 0.59 -14.07
C LYS A 57 14.60 2.05 -14.39
N LEU A 58 14.94 2.83 -13.36
CA LEU A 58 15.43 4.18 -13.50
C LEU A 58 16.95 4.18 -13.37
N TYR A 59 17.65 4.73 -14.33
CA TYR A 59 19.11 4.88 -14.32
C TYR A 59 19.47 6.34 -14.11
N ILE A 60 20.37 6.61 -13.18
CA ILE A 60 20.97 7.95 -13.02
C ILE A 60 21.95 8.14 -14.17
N THR A 61 21.69 9.13 -15.03
CA THR A 61 22.54 9.45 -16.18
C THR A 61 23.47 10.63 -15.90
N GLU A 62 23.06 11.56 -15.03
CA GLU A 62 23.81 12.73 -14.67
C GLU A 62 23.47 13.19 -13.26
N VAL A 63 24.45 13.68 -12.52
CA VAL A 63 24.27 14.40 -11.25
C VAL A 63 25.04 15.69 -11.33
N ARG A 64 24.39 16.82 -11.10
CA ARG A 64 24.97 18.15 -11.18
C ARG A 64 25.22 18.73 -9.78
N SER A 65 26.28 19.53 -9.64
CA SER A 65 26.60 20.21 -8.38
C SER A 65 25.78 21.50 -8.21
N GLY A 66 25.52 21.88 -6.96
CA GLY A 66 24.71 23.04 -6.59
C GLY A 66 23.52 22.59 -5.76
N SER A 67 22.34 22.57 -6.32
CA SER A 67 21.26 21.67 -5.87
C SER A 67 21.56 20.27 -6.37
N ILE A 68 21.14 19.21 -5.66
CA ILE A 68 21.29 17.86 -6.18
C ILE A 68 20.29 17.68 -7.31
N VAL A 69 20.75 17.71 -8.54
CA VAL A 69 19.92 17.50 -9.74
C VAL A 69 20.33 16.17 -10.37
N ALA A 70 19.46 15.20 -10.38
CA ALA A 70 19.70 13.92 -11.01
C ALA A 70 18.74 13.70 -12.18
N ASP A 71 19.32 13.46 -13.35
CA ASP A 71 18.57 13.02 -14.52
C ASP A 71 18.46 11.50 -14.51
N LEU A 72 17.23 11.00 -14.49
CA LEU A 72 16.87 9.60 -14.42
C LEU A 72 16.27 9.19 -15.75
N MET A 73 16.79 8.12 -16.33
CA MET A 73 16.29 7.58 -17.58
C MET A 73 15.44 6.36 -17.31
N PRO A 74 14.15 6.38 -17.70
CA PRO A 74 13.32 5.20 -17.64
C PRO A 74 13.71 4.20 -18.73
N VAL A 75 14.04 2.97 -18.34
CA VAL A 75 14.35 1.87 -19.28
C VAL A 75 13.40 0.73 -19.00
N VAL A 76 12.64 0.33 -20.02
CA VAL A 76 11.88 -0.92 -20.02
C VAL A 76 12.77 -2.00 -20.60
N ALA A 77 12.90 -3.12 -19.93
CA ALA A 77 14.03 -4.06 -19.96
C ALA A 77 14.23 -4.90 -21.26
N THR A 78 13.94 -4.41 -22.44
CA THR A 78 14.17 -5.20 -23.65
C THR A 78 15.32 -4.72 -24.54
N ALA A 79 15.99 -3.62 -24.25
CA ALA A 79 17.05 -3.10 -25.12
C ALA A 79 18.12 -2.30 -24.39
N PHE A 80 19.29 -2.88 -24.17
CA PHE A 80 20.56 -2.17 -24.15
C PHE A 80 21.25 -2.40 -25.50
N PRO A 81 21.72 -1.38 -26.21
CA PRO A 81 21.83 0.04 -25.85
C PRO A 81 20.51 0.81 -26.04
N VAL A 82 20.33 1.85 -25.19
CA VAL A 82 19.15 2.68 -25.14
C VAL A 82 18.87 3.29 -26.51
N VAL A 83 17.80 2.80 -27.16
CA VAL A 83 17.30 3.34 -28.40
C VAL A 83 16.38 4.52 -28.07
N ALA A 84 16.29 5.50 -28.96
CA ALA A 84 15.52 6.72 -28.85
C ALA A 84 14.17 6.56 -28.14
N ALA A 85 13.82 7.56 -27.31
CA ALA A 85 12.59 7.58 -26.52
C ALA A 85 11.36 7.49 -27.41
N SER A 86 10.48 6.54 -27.11
CA SER A 86 9.19 6.44 -27.78
C SER A 86 8.19 7.44 -27.18
N VAL A 87 7.17 7.82 -27.98
CA VAL A 87 6.01 8.63 -27.52
C VAL A 87 5.36 7.98 -26.30
N GLU A 88 5.35 6.66 -26.24
CA GLU A 88 4.81 5.88 -25.15
C GLU A 88 5.61 6.07 -23.84
N GLN A 89 6.94 6.05 -23.89
CA GLN A 89 7.79 6.30 -22.72
C GLN A 89 7.61 7.72 -22.18
N LEU A 90 7.42 8.71 -23.05
CA LEU A 90 7.08 10.07 -22.63
C LEU A 90 5.73 10.10 -21.92
N GLY A 91 4.71 9.48 -22.50
CA GLY A 91 3.38 9.35 -21.88
C GLY A 91 3.47 8.72 -20.48
N GLN A 92 4.22 7.63 -20.34
CA GLN A 92 4.44 6.95 -19.06
C GLN A 92 5.13 7.85 -18.02
N ALA A 93 6.15 8.61 -18.42
CA ALA A 93 6.86 9.52 -17.54
C ALA A 93 5.98 10.70 -17.08
N VAL A 94 5.21 11.27 -17.99
CA VAL A 94 4.24 12.36 -17.70
C VAL A 94 3.15 11.86 -16.77
N ASP A 95 2.54 10.72 -17.06
CA ASP A 95 1.51 10.09 -16.22
C ASP A 95 2.03 9.78 -14.82
N PHE A 96 3.28 9.32 -14.73
CA PHE A 96 3.91 9.07 -13.44
C PHE A 96 4.03 10.36 -12.60
N VAL A 97 4.59 11.43 -13.18
CA VAL A 97 4.72 12.73 -12.48
C VAL A 97 3.36 13.24 -12.02
N ASN A 98 2.34 13.17 -12.88
CA ASN A 98 1.00 13.62 -12.56
C ASN A 98 0.33 12.77 -11.46
N THR A 99 0.47 11.45 -11.53
CA THR A 99 -0.06 10.53 -10.50
C THR A 99 0.62 10.75 -9.17
N TRP A 100 1.92 10.94 -9.18
CA TRP A 100 2.71 11.21 -7.98
C TRP A 100 2.33 12.55 -7.35
N ALA A 101 2.17 13.60 -8.18
CA ALA A 101 1.69 14.90 -7.78
C ALA A 101 0.30 14.84 -7.13
N ASP A 102 -0.66 14.12 -7.72
CA ASP A 102 -2.02 13.95 -7.18
C ASP A 102 -1.98 13.28 -5.80
N ARG A 103 -1.23 12.18 -5.65
CA ARG A 103 -1.12 11.44 -4.39
C ARG A 103 -0.48 12.29 -3.29
N LEU A 104 0.65 12.96 -3.57
CA LEU A 104 1.32 13.80 -2.58
C LEU A 104 0.50 15.05 -2.23
N THR A 105 -0.22 15.62 -3.20
CA THR A 105 -1.14 16.74 -2.94
C THR A 105 -2.28 16.32 -2.01
N LYS A 106 -2.91 15.18 -2.25
CA LYS A 106 -3.94 14.64 -1.34
C LYS A 106 -3.39 14.41 0.07
N LEU A 107 -2.22 13.78 0.19
CA LEU A 107 -1.57 13.55 1.48
C LEU A 107 -1.21 14.87 2.19
N LYS A 108 -0.72 15.87 1.47
CA LYS A 108 -0.47 17.22 1.99
C LYS A 108 -1.75 17.86 2.54
N ASP A 109 -2.86 17.68 1.86
CA ASP A 109 -4.17 18.23 2.24
C ASP A 109 -4.88 17.41 3.34
N GLY A 110 -4.21 16.41 3.92
CA GLY A 110 -4.73 15.56 5.00
C GLY A 110 -5.61 14.40 4.52
N LEU A 111 -5.63 14.14 3.22
CA LEU A 111 -6.43 13.07 2.61
C LEU A 111 -5.54 11.88 2.25
N VAL A 112 -5.89 10.69 2.72
CA VAL A 112 -5.22 9.46 2.33
C VAL A 112 -5.92 8.92 1.08
N PRO A 113 -5.21 8.78 -0.06
CA PRO A 113 -5.79 8.15 -1.25
C PRO A 113 -6.28 6.72 -0.97
N GLU A 114 -7.45 6.37 -1.49
CA GLU A 114 -8.02 5.03 -1.32
C GLU A 114 -7.11 3.96 -1.93
N GLY A 115 -7.08 2.80 -1.26
CA GLY A 115 -6.33 1.62 -1.73
C GLY A 115 -4.82 1.65 -1.48
N LEU A 116 -4.27 2.68 -0.85
CA LEU A 116 -2.85 2.70 -0.48
C LEU A 116 -2.55 1.68 0.63
N SER A 117 -1.62 0.79 0.35
CA SER A 117 -1.08 -0.14 1.34
C SER A 117 -0.13 0.56 2.32
N LYS A 118 0.11 -0.07 3.49
CA LYS A 118 1.15 0.41 4.44
C LYS A 118 2.53 0.54 3.79
N SER A 119 2.86 -0.34 2.84
CA SER A 119 4.12 -0.29 2.10
C SER A 119 4.22 0.94 1.22
N GLU A 120 3.13 1.34 0.57
CA GLU A 120 3.10 2.54 -0.28
C GLU A 120 3.15 3.81 0.55
N LEU A 121 2.42 3.87 1.67
CA LEU A 121 2.53 4.98 2.62
C LEU A 121 3.96 5.16 3.12
N LYS A 122 4.66 4.05 3.44
CA LYS A 122 6.08 4.10 3.79
C LYS A 122 6.93 4.64 2.64
N THR A 123 6.68 4.21 1.40
CA THR A 123 7.38 4.72 0.22
C THR A 123 7.25 6.24 0.10
N PHE A 124 6.06 6.81 0.34
CA PHE A 124 5.87 8.26 0.33
C PHE A 124 6.60 8.95 1.50
N THR A 125 6.59 8.38 2.70
CA THR A 125 7.39 8.91 3.83
C THR A 125 8.87 8.98 3.45
N ASP A 126 9.40 7.88 2.95
CA ASP A 126 10.81 7.77 2.55
C ASP A 126 11.16 8.76 1.41
N ALA A 127 10.21 9.03 0.50
CA ALA A 127 10.39 9.95 -0.62
C ALA A 127 10.47 11.42 -0.19
N VAL A 128 9.75 11.81 0.87
CA VAL A 128 9.68 13.22 1.31
C VAL A 128 10.65 13.53 2.45
N GLN A 129 11.24 12.53 3.10
CA GLN A 129 12.07 12.66 4.30
C GLN A 129 13.24 13.63 4.13
N ALA A 130 13.91 13.60 2.97
CA ALA A 130 15.04 14.47 2.68
C ALA A 130 14.67 15.98 2.72
N VAL A 131 13.43 16.29 2.31
CA VAL A 131 12.89 17.65 2.32
C VAL A 131 12.30 17.99 3.69
N ALA A 132 11.59 17.07 4.33
CA ALA A 132 10.96 17.29 5.63
C ALA A 132 11.95 17.60 6.76
N SER A 133 13.15 17.01 6.70
CA SER A 133 14.21 17.20 7.70
C SER A 133 14.95 18.53 7.58
N ASP A 134 14.89 19.20 6.44
CA ASP A 134 15.55 20.50 6.21
C ASP A 134 14.57 21.66 6.46
N PRO A 135 14.99 22.78 7.10
CA PRO A 135 14.09 23.89 7.37
C PRO A 135 13.61 24.66 6.13
N ASN A 136 14.38 24.67 5.04
CA ASN A 136 14.12 25.44 3.82
C ASN A 136 14.41 24.66 2.54
N ALA A 137 14.07 23.38 2.50
CA ALA A 137 14.26 22.58 1.31
C ALA A 137 13.05 22.61 0.38
N ASN A 138 13.30 22.22 -0.85
CA ASN A 138 12.26 21.86 -1.80
C ASN A 138 12.70 20.71 -2.71
N GLN A 139 11.73 20.00 -3.23
CA GLN A 139 11.95 18.95 -4.23
C GLN A 139 11.10 19.24 -5.47
N LEU A 140 11.71 19.09 -6.63
CA LEU A 140 11.06 19.23 -7.92
C LEU A 140 11.26 17.93 -8.71
N LEU A 141 10.18 17.35 -9.17
CA LEU A 141 10.17 16.22 -10.10
C LEU A 141 9.61 16.70 -11.44
N GLU A 142 10.33 16.46 -12.52
CA GLU A 142 9.94 16.84 -13.86
C GLU A 142 10.06 15.68 -14.84
N ALA A 143 9.10 15.58 -15.75
CA ALA A 143 9.22 14.78 -16.99
C ALA A 143 9.53 15.72 -18.16
N ALA A 144 10.60 15.47 -18.86
CA ALA A 144 11.08 16.33 -19.95
C ALA A 144 11.54 15.50 -21.17
N THR A 145 11.47 16.13 -22.33
CA THR A 145 12.15 15.66 -23.56
C THR A 145 13.33 16.56 -23.87
N PHE A 146 14.34 15.96 -24.51
CA PHE A 146 15.41 16.70 -25.17
C PHE A 146 15.29 16.48 -26.67
N GLU A 147 15.04 17.54 -27.40
CA GLU A 147 14.95 17.56 -28.86
C GLU A 147 15.92 18.63 -29.38
N ASP A 148 16.84 18.28 -30.27
CA ASP A 148 17.87 19.18 -30.83
C ASP A 148 18.63 19.97 -29.74
N GLY A 149 18.96 19.32 -28.63
CA GLY A 149 19.64 19.94 -27.50
C GLY A 149 18.79 20.88 -26.64
N LYS A 150 17.50 21.04 -26.96
CA LYS A 150 16.56 21.86 -26.17
C LYS A 150 15.73 20.99 -25.25
N ARG A 151 15.71 21.35 -23.95
CA ARG A 151 14.88 20.71 -22.94
C ARG A 151 13.45 21.28 -22.98
N GLN A 152 12.47 20.39 -23.06
CA GLN A 152 11.05 20.73 -22.99
C GLN A 152 10.40 19.97 -21.83
N VAL A 153 10.00 20.70 -20.78
CA VAL A 153 9.28 20.14 -19.63
C VAL A 153 7.83 19.87 -20.05
N LYS A 154 7.36 18.65 -19.82
CA LYS A 154 6.01 18.19 -20.17
C LYS A 154 5.11 18.04 -18.94
N ALA A 155 5.68 17.69 -17.79
CA ALA A 155 5.04 17.67 -16.48
C ALA A 155 6.04 18.06 -15.41
N ALA A 156 5.57 18.72 -14.35
CA ALA A 156 6.39 19.10 -13.21
C ALA A 156 5.56 19.13 -11.93
N PHE A 157 6.16 18.69 -10.82
CA PHE A 157 5.59 18.78 -9.49
C PHE A 157 6.65 19.22 -8.49
N LYS A 158 6.31 20.24 -7.71
CA LYS A 158 7.20 20.80 -6.67
C LYS A 158 6.50 20.78 -5.31
N PHE A 159 7.25 20.44 -4.28
CA PHE A 159 6.81 20.55 -2.89
C PHE A 159 7.93 21.10 -1.99
N THR A 160 7.54 21.70 -0.89
CA THR A 160 8.41 22.37 0.07
C THR A 160 8.54 21.58 1.37
N THR A 161 9.39 22.03 2.28
CA THR A 161 9.51 21.48 3.64
C THR A 161 8.15 21.46 4.38
N SER A 162 7.35 22.52 4.26
CA SER A 162 6.03 22.55 4.91
C SER A 162 5.09 21.50 4.34
N ASP A 163 5.11 21.30 3.02
CA ASP A 163 4.32 20.27 2.35
C ASP A 163 4.77 18.88 2.78
N ALA A 164 6.08 18.63 2.79
CA ALA A 164 6.67 17.36 3.20
C ALA A 164 6.28 16.98 4.64
N ARG A 165 6.35 17.92 5.59
CA ARG A 165 5.93 17.70 6.98
C ARG A 165 4.42 17.46 7.12
N ALA A 166 3.59 18.13 6.30
CA ALA A 166 2.16 17.88 6.27
C ALA A 166 1.86 16.44 5.76
N ILE A 167 2.59 15.98 4.73
CA ILE A 167 2.51 14.61 4.21
C ILE A 167 2.89 13.60 5.29
N GLU A 168 4.04 13.76 5.96
CA GLU A 168 4.48 12.89 7.05
C GLU A 168 3.43 12.80 8.15
N LYS A 169 2.89 13.94 8.60
CA LYS A 169 1.86 13.99 9.63
C LYS A 169 0.59 13.22 9.24
N THR A 170 0.15 13.35 8.00
CA THR A 170 -1.01 12.61 7.48
C THR A 170 -0.76 11.11 7.47
N ILE A 171 0.41 10.68 7.01
CA ILE A 171 0.80 9.27 6.97
C ILE A 171 0.95 8.69 8.39
N GLU A 172 1.55 9.42 9.32
CA GLU A 172 1.62 9.00 10.73
C GLU A 172 0.23 8.82 11.36
N GLY A 173 -0.69 9.74 11.06
CA GLY A 173 -2.09 9.64 11.49
C GLY A 173 -2.74 8.37 10.96
N GLU A 174 -2.52 8.05 9.71
CA GLU A 174 -3.05 6.83 9.08
C GLU A 174 -2.43 5.57 9.66
N PHE A 175 -1.11 5.54 9.92
CA PHE A 175 -0.48 4.40 10.60
C PHE A 175 -1.08 4.18 11.99
N LYS A 176 -1.28 5.25 12.77
CA LYS A 176 -1.95 5.15 14.08
C LYS A 176 -3.37 4.61 13.94
N ARG A 177 -4.15 5.09 12.96
CA ARG A 177 -5.50 4.57 12.66
C ARG A 177 -5.48 3.07 12.32
N LEU A 178 -4.56 2.66 11.44
CA LEU A 178 -4.40 1.26 11.04
C LEU A 178 -3.88 0.34 12.17
N GLU A 179 -3.30 0.90 13.21
CA GLU A 179 -2.82 0.17 14.37
C GLU A 179 -3.81 0.14 15.54
N GLN A 180 -4.79 1.05 15.53
CA GLN A 180 -5.84 1.05 16.54
C GLN A 180 -6.62 -0.25 16.49
N GLN A 181 -6.74 -0.90 17.65
CA GLN A 181 -7.63 -2.02 17.84
C GLN A 181 -9.00 -1.46 18.25
N THR A 182 -10.01 -1.83 17.50
CA THR A 182 -11.41 -1.52 17.82
C THR A 182 -12.17 -2.82 18.01
N GLU A 183 -13.21 -2.79 18.85
CA GLU A 183 -14.10 -3.93 19.05
C GLU A 183 -15.51 -3.56 18.58
N GLN A 184 -16.17 -4.48 17.87
CA GLN A 184 -17.56 -4.33 17.45
C GLN A 184 -18.33 -5.57 17.86
N VAL A 185 -19.49 -5.39 18.47
CA VAL A 185 -20.38 -6.50 18.85
C VAL A 185 -21.34 -6.80 17.72
N HIS A 186 -21.43 -8.08 17.39
CA HIS A 186 -22.37 -8.62 16.43
C HIS A 186 -23.22 -9.68 17.13
N GLU A 187 -24.53 -9.52 17.08
CA GLU A 187 -25.46 -10.41 17.74
C GLU A 187 -26.03 -11.44 16.77
N ARG A 188 -26.23 -12.67 17.26
CA ARG A 188 -26.87 -13.79 16.56
C ARG A 188 -26.30 -14.08 15.17
N VAL A 189 -24.98 -13.96 15.02
CA VAL A 189 -24.30 -14.29 13.78
C VAL A 189 -24.03 -15.79 13.69
N LEU A 190 -23.98 -16.30 12.47
CA LEU A 190 -23.70 -17.71 12.20
C LEU A 190 -22.22 -17.95 12.07
N MET A 191 -21.67 -18.80 12.93
CA MET A 191 -20.27 -19.15 13.01
C MET A 191 -20.04 -20.61 12.67
N TYR A 192 -19.07 -20.88 11.81
CA TYR A 192 -18.66 -22.21 11.36
C TYR A 192 -17.21 -22.48 11.73
N PHE A 193 -16.93 -23.63 12.34
CA PHE A 193 -15.57 -24.02 12.67
C PHE A 193 -14.80 -24.48 11.43
N THR A 194 -13.55 -24.05 11.31
CA THR A 194 -12.58 -24.54 10.32
C THR A 194 -11.43 -25.29 11.00
N ARG A 195 -11.25 -25.06 12.30
CA ARG A 195 -10.31 -25.77 13.15
C ARG A 195 -10.87 -25.84 14.57
N SER A 196 -10.80 -27.02 15.19
CA SER A 196 -11.21 -27.26 16.57
C SER A 196 -10.06 -27.78 17.42
N ASP A 197 -10.17 -27.62 18.75
CA ASP A 197 -9.26 -28.16 19.75
C ASP A 197 -10.10 -28.79 20.88
N ILE A 198 -9.75 -30.00 21.30
CA ILE A 198 -10.46 -30.75 22.35
C ILE A 198 -10.13 -30.23 23.76
N GLY A 199 -8.94 -29.61 23.92
CA GLY A 199 -8.47 -29.08 25.19
C GLY A 199 -9.32 -27.89 25.69
N ASN A 200 -9.29 -27.63 27.01
CA ASN A 200 -9.91 -26.42 27.55
C ASN A 200 -9.21 -25.18 27.03
N ALA A 201 -10.00 -24.17 26.70
CA ALA A 201 -9.50 -22.91 26.22
C ALA A 201 -9.37 -21.91 27.37
N PRO A 202 -8.25 -21.17 27.46
CA PRO A 202 -8.13 -20.10 28.46
C PRO A 202 -9.08 -18.94 28.10
N ILE A 203 -9.79 -18.44 29.10
CA ILE A 203 -10.69 -17.29 28.93
C ILE A 203 -9.89 -16.03 28.60
N GLU A 204 -10.46 -15.17 27.72
CA GLU A 204 -9.84 -13.91 27.26
C GLU A 204 -8.51 -14.11 26.51
N LYS A 205 -8.21 -15.35 26.06
CA LYS A 205 -7.03 -15.67 25.24
C LYS A 205 -7.41 -16.51 24.04
N ARG A 206 -6.54 -16.57 23.04
CA ARG A 206 -6.76 -17.40 21.84
C ARG A 206 -6.85 -18.88 22.24
N SER A 207 -7.91 -19.55 21.81
CA SER A 207 -8.21 -20.94 22.13
C SER A 207 -7.46 -21.96 21.28
N GLY A 208 -6.83 -21.55 20.19
CA GLY A 208 -6.27 -22.44 19.17
C GLY A 208 -7.28 -22.82 18.08
N GLU A 209 -8.54 -22.57 18.28
CA GLU A 209 -9.63 -22.79 17.34
C GLU A 209 -9.73 -21.66 16.32
N ARG A 210 -10.36 -21.98 15.19
CA ARG A 210 -10.63 -21.00 14.13
C ARG A 210 -12.02 -21.18 13.57
N ALA A 211 -12.66 -20.09 13.20
CA ALA A 211 -13.98 -20.11 12.60
C ALA A 211 -14.15 -19.03 11.53
N VAL A 212 -15.17 -19.20 10.70
CA VAL A 212 -15.64 -18.22 9.73
C VAL A 212 -17.01 -17.69 10.16
N ILE A 213 -17.21 -16.39 10.03
CA ILE A 213 -18.50 -15.72 10.10
C ILE A 213 -18.65 -14.94 8.80
N ASN A 214 -19.36 -15.51 7.82
CA ASN A 214 -19.42 -15.02 6.45
C ASN A 214 -19.89 -13.56 6.33
N THR A 215 -20.73 -13.11 7.26
CA THR A 215 -21.23 -11.71 7.31
C THR A 215 -20.17 -10.71 7.78
N ILE A 216 -18.99 -11.18 8.29
CA ILE A 216 -17.94 -10.34 8.85
C ILE A 216 -16.63 -10.52 8.07
N SER A 217 -16.24 -11.76 7.79
CA SER A 217 -14.99 -12.08 7.09
C SER A 217 -15.12 -13.41 6.35
N GLU A 218 -14.70 -13.43 5.08
CA GLU A 218 -14.56 -14.68 4.31
C GLU A 218 -13.39 -15.55 4.78
N ARG A 219 -12.48 -14.98 5.57
CA ARG A 219 -11.32 -15.70 6.13
C ARG A 219 -11.66 -16.23 7.50
N ASP A 220 -11.13 -17.40 7.82
CA ASP A 220 -11.18 -17.93 9.17
C ASP A 220 -10.33 -17.09 10.12
N LEU A 221 -10.87 -16.80 11.30
CA LEU A 221 -10.19 -16.05 12.35
C LEU A 221 -10.05 -16.89 13.62
N PRO A 222 -9.01 -16.60 14.44
CA PRO A 222 -8.89 -17.22 15.78
C PRO A 222 -10.09 -16.89 16.65
N ILE A 223 -10.43 -17.83 17.53
CA ILE A 223 -11.48 -17.67 18.53
C ILE A 223 -10.88 -17.38 19.90
N MET A 224 -11.58 -16.55 20.66
CA MET A 224 -11.43 -16.34 22.10
C MET A 224 -12.81 -16.54 22.75
N TYR A 225 -12.83 -16.96 24.01
CA TYR A 225 -14.07 -17.06 24.80
C TYR A 225 -14.09 -15.94 25.84
N ALA A 226 -15.22 -15.24 25.92
CA ALA A 226 -15.42 -14.18 26.93
C ALA A 226 -15.78 -14.75 28.30
N SER A 227 -16.29 -15.99 28.36
CA SER A 227 -16.74 -16.63 29.59
C SER A 227 -16.56 -18.14 29.52
N GLU A 228 -16.47 -18.79 30.70
CA GLU A 228 -16.45 -20.23 30.84
C GLU A 228 -17.71 -20.87 30.23
N LEU A 229 -18.87 -20.25 30.43
CA LEU A 229 -20.13 -20.78 29.90
C LEU A 229 -20.14 -20.84 28.36
N ALA A 230 -19.58 -19.83 27.68
CA ALA A 230 -19.47 -19.84 26.23
C ALA A 230 -18.46 -20.90 25.76
N GLU A 231 -17.37 -21.07 26.50
CA GLU A 231 -16.36 -22.12 26.24
C GLU A 231 -16.98 -23.52 26.42
N GLU A 232 -17.61 -23.80 27.57
CA GLU A 232 -18.20 -25.08 27.89
C GLU A 232 -19.23 -25.53 26.85
N LYS A 233 -20.15 -24.65 26.42
CA LYS A 233 -21.16 -24.96 25.41
C LYS A 233 -20.52 -25.40 24.09
N ILE A 234 -19.50 -24.72 23.62
CA ILE A 234 -18.83 -25.09 22.37
C ILE A 234 -17.99 -26.34 22.55
N LYS A 235 -17.25 -26.44 23.67
CA LYS A 235 -16.43 -27.62 23.97
C LYS A 235 -17.25 -28.89 24.16
N HIS A 236 -18.46 -28.76 24.67
CA HIS A 236 -19.40 -29.90 24.73
C HIS A 236 -19.61 -30.49 23.34
N GLU A 237 -19.98 -29.67 22.36
CA GLU A 237 -20.20 -30.11 20.98
C GLU A 237 -18.95 -30.68 20.28
N ILE A 238 -17.77 -30.11 20.61
CA ILE A 238 -16.49 -30.61 20.07
C ILE A 238 -16.12 -31.98 20.63
N ARG A 239 -16.54 -32.27 21.88
CA ARG A 239 -16.16 -33.48 22.62
C ARG A 239 -17.15 -34.64 22.42
N GLU A 240 -18.34 -34.35 21.90
CA GLU A 240 -19.30 -35.39 21.59
C GLU A 240 -18.78 -36.33 20.50
N PRO A 241 -18.60 -37.66 20.82
CA PRO A 241 -17.87 -38.59 19.97
C PRO A 241 -18.59 -38.94 18.67
N ASP A 242 -19.92 -38.81 18.66
CA ASP A 242 -20.76 -39.22 17.52
C ASP A 242 -21.12 -38.07 16.59
N GLU A 243 -20.60 -36.84 16.84
CA GLU A 243 -20.93 -35.65 16.12
C GLU A 243 -19.72 -34.95 15.51
N ASN A 244 -19.89 -34.43 14.28
CA ASN A 244 -18.86 -33.71 13.59
C ASN A 244 -19.08 -32.21 13.72
N ILE A 245 -18.26 -31.51 14.52
CA ILE A 245 -18.29 -30.06 14.71
C ILE A 245 -18.28 -29.25 13.39
N TYR A 246 -17.64 -29.78 12.35
CA TYR A 246 -17.57 -29.12 11.03
C TYR A 246 -18.84 -29.23 10.21
N LYS A 247 -19.81 -30.03 10.66
CA LYS A 247 -21.17 -30.12 10.14
C LYS A 247 -22.17 -29.34 10.99
N LYS A 248 -21.69 -28.50 11.89
CA LYS A 248 -22.50 -27.65 12.76
C LYS A 248 -22.29 -26.18 12.49
N CYS A 249 -23.34 -25.41 12.71
CA CYS A 249 -23.35 -23.97 12.69
C CYS A 249 -23.77 -23.45 14.07
N PHE A 250 -23.11 -22.44 14.57
CA PHE A 250 -23.38 -21.85 15.88
C PHE A 250 -23.97 -20.46 15.71
N SER A 251 -25.17 -20.23 16.26
CA SER A 251 -25.70 -18.87 16.42
C SER A 251 -25.12 -18.26 17.69
N VAL A 252 -24.26 -17.25 17.52
CA VAL A 252 -23.47 -16.66 18.59
C VAL A 252 -23.54 -15.13 18.60
N ASP A 253 -23.33 -14.56 19.79
CA ASP A 253 -22.94 -13.16 19.90
C ASP A 253 -21.42 -13.10 19.99
N VAL A 254 -20.81 -12.25 19.19
CA VAL A 254 -19.35 -12.08 19.17
C VAL A 254 -18.94 -10.61 19.27
N SER A 255 -17.89 -10.33 20.03
CA SER A 255 -17.12 -9.11 19.88
C SER A 255 -15.99 -9.38 18.89
N VAL A 256 -15.96 -8.63 17.81
CA VAL A 256 -14.93 -8.77 16.76
C VAL A 256 -13.87 -7.72 16.98
N GLN A 257 -12.65 -8.17 17.16
CA GLN A 257 -11.50 -7.27 17.25
C GLN A 257 -10.99 -6.94 15.85
N PHE A 258 -10.86 -5.67 15.57
CA PHE A 258 -10.31 -5.14 14.31
C PHE A 258 -8.95 -4.51 14.56
N ARG A 259 -8.09 -4.56 13.54
CA ARG A 259 -6.90 -3.74 13.44
C ARG A 259 -7.01 -2.91 12.15
N GLY A 260 -7.32 -1.62 12.30
CA GLY A 260 -7.85 -0.82 11.22
C GLY A 260 -9.18 -1.43 10.73
N ASP A 261 -9.30 -1.64 9.44
CA ASP A 261 -10.51 -2.20 8.83
C ASP A 261 -10.51 -3.74 8.74
N LYS A 262 -9.49 -4.40 9.30
CA LYS A 262 -9.30 -5.85 9.19
C LYS A 262 -9.71 -6.54 10.48
N ALA A 263 -10.71 -7.41 10.41
CA ALA A 263 -11.04 -8.32 11.51
C ALA A 263 -9.89 -9.29 11.79
N ILE A 264 -9.54 -9.50 13.07
CA ILE A 264 -8.39 -10.30 13.50
C ILE A 264 -8.72 -11.41 14.49
N VAL A 265 -9.80 -11.30 15.26
CA VAL A 265 -10.21 -12.27 16.28
C VAL A 265 -11.72 -12.18 16.49
N TYR A 266 -12.37 -13.34 16.67
CA TYR A 266 -13.72 -13.46 17.19
C TYR A 266 -13.66 -13.77 18.68
N LYS A 267 -14.23 -12.92 19.53
CA LYS A 267 -14.43 -13.16 20.95
C LYS A 267 -15.88 -13.56 21.18
N VAL A 268 -16.13 -14.84 21.42
CA VAL A 268 -17.49 -15.39 21.64
C VAL A 268 -18.00 -14.93 23.00
N LEU A 269 -19.07 -14.15 22.99
CA LEU A 269 -19.73 -13.63 24.18
C LEU A 269 -20.78 -14.63 24.70
N SER A 270 -21.62 -15.14 23.80
CA SER A 270 -22.67 -16.11 24.11
C SER A 270 -22.94 -17.05 22.95
N VAL A 271 -23.45 -18.23 23.28
CA VAL A 271 -23.91 -19.23 22.31
C VAL A 271 -25.43 -19.44 22.52
N HIS A 272 -26.23 -19.14 21.49
CA HIS A 272 -27.68 -19.23 21.55
C HIS A 272 -28.18 -20.61 21.10
N GLN A 273 -27.69 -21.05 19.93
CA GLN A 273 -28.17 -22.26 19.31
C GLN A 273 -27.06 -22.98 18.55
N VAL A 274 -27.13 -24.29 18.55
CA VAL A 274 -26.32 -25.17 17.68
C VAL A 274 -27.29 -25.74 16.63
N ILE A 275 -26.88 -25.69 15.37
CA ILE A 275 -27.67 -26.07 14.21
C ILE A 275 -26.88 -27.10 13.42
N ASP A 276 -27.46 -28.28 13.22
CA ASP A 276 -26.87 -29.29 12.35
C ASP A 276 -27.09 -28.92 10.90
N LEU A 277 -26.03 -29.00 10.11
CA LEU A 277 -26.09 -28.76 8.68
C LEU A 277 -26.55 -30.03 7.96
N PRO A 278 -27.41 -29.93 6.94
CA PRO A 278 -27.80 -31.07 6.16
C PRO A 278 -26.57 -31.72 5.49
N ASP A 279 -26.60 -33.06 5.39
CA ASP A 279 -25.63 -33.79 4.60
C ASP A 279 -25.84 -33.43 3.12
N GLU A 280 -24.75 -33.03 2.42
CA GLU A 280 -24.74 -32.84 0.97
C GLU A 280 -24.71 -34.19 0.25
#